data_de228f52b19a8815aa5f3e2825b9fe34
#
_entry.id   de228f52b19a8815aa5f3e2825b9fe34
#
_cell.length_a   1.000
_cell.length_b   1.000
_cell.length_c   1.000
_cell.angle_alpha   90.00
_cell.angle_beta   90.00
_cell.angle_gamma   90.00
#
_symmetry.space_group_name_H-M   'P 1'
#
loop_
_entity.id
_entity.type
_entity.pdbx_description
1 polymer ?
#
loop_
_entity_poly.entity_id
_entity_poly.type
_entity_poly.pdbx_seq_one_letter_code
_entity_poly.pdbx_strand_id
1 'polypeptide(L)'
;MSLLLPPALHRELWRHARQEAPRECVGALGGVRLHGGWEARTLYPLPNIDPQPERAYLADPGHLLRALRAMEAEGLELVGLYHSHPRGPARPSLSDQALAAYPVPYLIADVAGGTLRAYRLPGGEEVEIG
;
A
#
# COMPACT_ATOMS: atom_id res chain seq x y z
N MET A 1 -8.73 6.54 13.47
CA MET A 1 -8.15 7.14 12.26
C MET A 1 -8.63 6.45 11.02
N SER A 2 -8.79 7.17 9.92
CA SER A 2 -9.28 6.58 8.68
C SER A 2 -8.48 7.07 7.47
N LEU A 3 -8.47 6.24 6.44
CA LEU A 3 -7.92 6.57 5.13
C LEU A 3 -9.08 6.58 4.14
N LEU A 4 -9.32 7.72 3.50
CA LEU A 4 -10.31 7.82 2.44
C LEU A 4 -9.66 7.33 1.15
N LEU A 5 -10.20 6.25 0.59
CA LEU A 5 -9.72 5.64 -0.65
C LEU A 5 -10.82 5.73 -1.70
N PRO A 6 -10.73 6.70 -2.63
CA PRO A 6 -11.77 6.87 -3.65
C PRO A 6 -11.98 5.61 -4.48
N PRO A 7 -13.20 5.37 -4.99
CA PRO A 7 -13.51 4.16 -5.76
C PRO A 7 -12.58 3.89 -6.93
N ALA A 8 -12.13 4.93 -7.64
CA ALA A 8 -11.22 4.76 -8.76
C ALA A 8 -9.88 4.17 -8.32
N LEU A 9 -9.34 4.66 -7.20
CA LEU A 9 -8.07 4.17 -6.67
C LEU A 9 -8.22 2.76 -6.09
N HIS A 10 -9.35 2.49 -5.46
CA HIS A 10 -9.68 1.16 -4.97
C HIS A 10 -9.65 0.14 -6.12
N ARG A 11 -10.25 0.50 -7.25
CA ARG A 11 -10.25 -0.36 -8.45
C ARG A 11 -8.85 -0.54 -9.02
N GLU A 12 -8.05 0.53 -9.07
CA GLU A 12 -6.68 0.46 -9.58
C GLU A 12 -5.80 -0.44 -8.70
N LEU A 13 -5.95 -0.33 -7.38
CA LEU A 13 -5.20 -1.16 -6.45
C LEU A 13 -5.50 -2.65 -6.68
N TRP A 14 -6.79 -3.00 -6.78
CA TRP A 14 -7.19 -4.38 -7.03
C TRP A 14 -6.74 -4.89 -8.39
N ARG A 15 -6.81 -4.04 -9.42
CA ARG A 15 -6.29 -4.41 -10.75
C ARG A 15 -4.82 -4.78 -10.66
N HIS A 16 -4.03 -3.94 -10.00
CA HIS A 16 -2.60 -4.18 -9.83
C HIS A 16 -2.35 -5.48 -9.06
N ALA A 17 -3.05 -5.69 -7.96
CA ALA A 17 -2.91 -6.89 -7.15
C ALA A 17 -3.20 -8.16 -7.94
N ARG A 18 -4.28 -8.15 -8.74
CA ARG A 18 -4.66 -9.29 -9.55
C ARG A 18 -3.71 -9.54 -10.71
N GLN A 19 -3.22 -8.48 -11.35
CA GLN A 19 -2.25 -8.60 -12.44
C GLN A 19 -0.93 -9.21 -11.99
N GLU A 20 -0.49 -8.90 -10.79
CA GLU A 20 0.79 -9.40 -10.28
C GLU A 20 0.69 -10.80 -9.68
N ALA A 21 -0.50 -11.25 -9.28
CA ALA A 21 -0.65 -12.58 -8.70
C ALA A 21 -0.10 -13.66 -9.64
N PRO A 22 0.65 -14.65 -9.14
CA PRO A 22 0.86 -15.04 -7.74
C PRO A 22 1.96 -14.28 -7.00
N ARG A 23 2.53 -13.23 -7.61
CA ARG A 23 3.52 -12.38 -6.93
C ARG A 23 2.79 -11.35 -6.07
N GLU A 24 3.41 -10.92 -4.99
CA GLU A 24 2.93 -9.78 -4.22
C GLU A 24 3.15 -8.51 -5.04
N CYS A 25 2.11 -7.69 -5.15
CA CYS A 25 2.27 -6.36 -5.70
C CYS A 25 2.69 -5.39 -4.58
N VAL A 26 3.24 -4.26 -4.96
CA VAL A 26 3.56 -3.17 -4.04
C VAL A 26 3.34 -1.84 -4.74
N GLY A 27 2.90 -0.84 -3.98
CA GLY A 27 2.70 0.50 -4.53
C GLY A 27 2.56 1.55 -3.44
N ALA A 28 2.46 2.79 -3.88
CA ALA A 28 2.36 3.94 -3.00
C ALA A 28 1.10 4.74 -3.32
N LEU A 29 0.55 5.38 -2.28
CA LEU A 29 -0.57 6.29 -2.41
C LEU A 29 -0.11 7.69 -2.04
N GLY A 30 -0.35 8.64 -2.93
CA GLY A 30 -0.14 10.05 -2.68
C GLY A 30 -1.47 10.73 -2.36
N GLY A 31 -1.43 11.75 -1.54
CA GLY A 31 -2.65 12.43 -1.16
C GLY A 31 -2.41 13.54 -0.17
N VAL A 32 -3.39 13.79 0.69
CA VAL A 32 -3.32 14.84 1.68
C VAL A 32 -3.63 14.30 3.07
N ARG A 33 -3.04 14.95 4.07
CA ARG A 33 -3.33 14.66 5.44
C ARG A 33 -4.58 15.42 5.87
N LEU A 34 -5.48 14.72 6.54
CA LEU A 34 -6.70 15.31 7.08
C LEU A 34 -6.66 15.28 8.61
N HIS A 35 -7.53 16.08 9.23
CA HIS A 35 -7.71 15.97 10.67
C HIS A 35 -8.30 14.59 10.99
N GLY A 36 -7.52 13.77 11.68
CA GLY A 36 -7.93 12.40 12.04
C GLY A 36 -7.65 11.33 10.97
N GLY A 37 -6.92 11.65 9.93
CA GLY A 37 -6.60 10.63 8.92
C GLY A 37 -5.93 11.14 7.67
N TRP A 38 -6.23 10.48 6.56
CA TRP A 38 -5.59 10.72 5.26
C TRP A 38 -6.63 10.57 4.14
N GLU A 39 -6.37 11.26 3.02
CA GLU A 39 -7.16 11.09 1.80
C GLU A 39 -6.23 10.78 0.64
N ALA A 40 -6.39 9.61 0.02
CA ALA A 40 -5.61 9.23 -1.15
C ALA A 40 -6.15 9.92 -2.39
N ARG A 41 -5.25 10.38 -3.28
CA ARG A 41 -5.60 11.06 -4.52
C ARG A 41 -4.93 10.46 -5.75
N THR A 42 -3.77 9.83 -5.57
CA THR A 42 -3.02 9.20 -6.67
C THR A 42 -2.47 7.87 -6.22
N LEU A 43 -2.29 6.97 -7.17
CA LEU A 43 -1.73 5.65 -6.91
C LEU A 43 -0.52 5.44 -7.83
N TYR A 44 0.55 4.92 -7.26
CA TYR A 44 1.80 4.66 -7.97
C TYR A 44 2.18 3.19 -7.82
N PRO A 45 1.92 2.35 -8.84
CA PRO A 45 2.43 0.98 -8.82
C PRO A 45 3.95 0.99 -8.82
N LEU A 46 4.54 0.10 -8.02
CA LEU A 46 5.99 0.00 -7.91
C LEU A 46 6.42 -1.43 -8.26
N PRO A 47 7.61 -1.60 -8.85
CA PRO A 47 8.13 -2.94 -9.07
C PRO A 47 8.48 -3.62 -7.73
N ASN A 48 8.13 -4.89 -7.63
CA ASN A 48 8.56 -5.73 -6.52
C ASN A 48 9.86 -6.42 -6.94
N ILE A 49 10.97 -6.03 -6.34
CA ILE A 49 12.30 -6.56 -6.67
C ILE A 49 12.79 -7.58 -5.64
N ASP A 50 11.91 -8.08 -4.81
CA ASP A 50 12.29 -9.12 -3.84
C ASP A 50 12.68 -10.39 -4.59
N PRO A 51 13.73 -11.12 -4.14
CA PRO A 51 14.12 -12.38 -4.76
C PRO A 51 13.06 -13.47 -4.69
N GLN A 52 12.12 -13.37 -3.74
CA GLN A 52 11.00 -14.29 -3.59
C GLN A 52 9.68 -13.54 -3.68
N PRO A 53 9.32 -13.02 -4.87
CA PRO A 53 8.20 -12.08 -4.99
C PRO A 53 6.82 -12.69 -4.71
N GLU A 54 6.70 -14.03 -4.68
CA GLU A 54 5.44 -14.66 -4.31
C GLU A 54 5.21 -14.72 -2.80
N ARG A 55 6.24 -14.43 -2.00
CA ARG A 55 6.21 -14.56 -0.54
C ARG A 55 6.54 -13.28 0.20
N ALA A 56 7.15 -12.32 -0.50
CA ALA A 56 7.63 -11.10 0.11
C ALA A 56 7.64 -9.98 -0.92
N TYR A 57 7.78 -8.76 -0.47
CA TYR A 57 7.93 -7.65 -1.38
C TYR A 57 9.08 -6.74 -0.93
N LEU A 58 9.69 -6.13 -1.93
CA LEU A 58 10.64 -5.05 -1.74
C LEU A 58 10.39 -4.05 -2.89
N ALA A 59 9.87 -2.87 -2.55
CA ALA A 59 9.65 -1.84 -3.54
C ALA A 59 10.98 -1.37 -4.09
N ASP A 60 11.09 -1.24 -5.41
CA ASP A 60 12.29 -0.70 -6.03
C ASP A 60 12.56 0.72 -5.51
N PRO A 61 13.72 0.97 -4.87
CA PRO A 61 13.99 2.27 -4.25
C PRO A 61 13.97 3.44 -5.23
N GLY A 62 14.46 3.25 -6.44
CA GLY A 62 14.47 4.31 -7.45
C GLY A 62 13.06 4.69 -7.89
N HIS A 63 12.20 3.71 -8.10
CA HIS A 63 10.80 3.96 -8.46
C HIS A 63 10.05 4.62 -7.30
N LEU A 64 10.29 4.18 -6.07
CA LEU A 64 9.68 4.80 -4.90
C LEU A 64 10.10 6.27 -4.79
N LEU A 65 11.39 6.56 -4.97
CA LEU A 65 11.88 7.93 -4.92
C LEU A 65 11.22 8.80 -5.99
N ARG A 66 11.07 8.28 -7.21
CA ARG A 66 10.39 9.01 -8.29
C ARG A 66 8.92 9.27 -7.95
N ALA A 67 8.24 8.30 -7.34
CA ALA A 67 6.86 8.49 -6.90
C ALA A 67 6.76 9.59 -5.84
N LEU A 68 7.65 9.59 -4.86
CA LEU A 68 7.67 10.62 -3.82
C LEU A 68 7.90 12.01 -4.41
N ARG A 69 8.80 12.12 -5.39
CA ARG A 69 9.05 13.39 -6.08
C ARG A 69 7.86 13.84 -6.92
N ALA A 70 7.16 12.91 -7.56
CA ALA A 70 5.96 13.23 -8.32
C ALA A 70 4.85 13.75 -7.40
N MET A 71 4.69 13.13 -6.22
CA MET A 71 3.76 13.62 -5.22
C MET A 71 4.09 15.06 -4.81
N GLU A 72 5.35 15.31 -4.47
CA GLU A 72 5.80 16.63 -4.04
C GLU A 72 5.53 17.69 -5.11
N ALA A 73 5.79 17.36 -6.39
CA ALA A 73 5.56 18.28 -7.51
C ALA A 73 4.08 18.66 -7.65
N GLU A 74 3.17 17.83 -7.18
CA GLU A 74 1.73 18.08 -7.22
C GLU A 74 1.17 18.61 -5.90
N GLY A 75 2.05 18.90 -4.94
CA GLY A 75 1.61 19.36 -3.61
C GLY A 75 0.99 18.27 -2.77
N LEU A 76 1.31 17.01 -3.07
CA LEU A 76 0.83 15.85 -2.32
C LEU A 76 1.94 15.28 -1.45
N GLU A 77 1.56 14.39 -0.52
CA GLU A 77 2.51 13.67 0.31
C GLU A 77 2.16 12.18 0.31
N LEU A 78 3.06 11.36 0.81
CA LEU A 78 2.80 9.94 0.97
C LEU A 78 1.74 9.74 2.04
N VAL A 79 0.64 9.07 1.70
CA VAL A 79 -0.47 8.81 2.63
C VAL A 79 -0.76 7.33 2.80
N GLY A 80 -0.06 6.46 2.10
CA GLY A 80 -0.21 5.03 2.25
C GLY A 80 0.78 4.27 1.40
N LEU A 81 1.03 3.03 1.82
CA LEU A 81 1.76 2.05 1.03
C LEU A 81 0.88 0.81 0.98
N TYR A 82 0.84 0.13 -0.16
CA TYR A 82 0.02 -1.07 -0.27
C TYR A 82 0.84 -2.22 -0.82
N HIS A 83 0.45 -3.42 -0.43
CA HIS A 83 0.96 -4.65 -1.05
C HIS A 83 -0.14 -5.71 -1.02
N SER A 84 0.07 -6.80 -1.72
CA SER A 84 -0.90 -7.89 -1.76
C SER A 84 -0.35 -9.14 -1.10
N HIS A 85 -1.26 -9.92 -0.52
CA HIS A 85 -1.04 -11.29 -0.11
C HIS A 85 -1.86 -12.18 -1.05
N PRO A 86 -1.27 -12.78 -2.09
CA PRO A 86 -2.05 -13.53 -3.08
C PRO A 86 -2.89 -14.65 -2.48
N ARG A 87 -2.45 -15.22 -1.37
CA ARG A 87 -3.16 -16.31 -0.65
C ARG A 87 -3.75 -15.86 0.67
N GLY A 88 -3.75 -14.56 0.95
CA GLY A 88 -4.23 -14.01 2.20
C GLY A 88 -3.41 -14.43 3.41
N PRO A 89 -3.84 -14.07 4.61
CA PRO A 89 -4.93 -13.15 4.91
C PRO A 89 -4.52 -11.68 4.77
N ALA A 90 -5.49 -10.77 4.86
CA ALA A 90 -5.22 -9.33 4.85
C ALA A 90 -4.76 -8.87 6.23
N ARG A 91 -3.66 -9.43 6.70
CA ARG A 91 -3.05 -9.09 8.00
C ARG A 91 -1.53 -9.00 7.83
N PRO A 92 -0.87 -8.11 8.60
CA PRO A 92 0.58 -7.96 8.50
C PRO A 92 1.31 -9.25 8.87
N SER A 93 2.27 -9.64 8.05
CA SER A 93 3.21 -10.69 8.41
C SER A 93 4.28 -10.14 9.35
N LEU A 94 5.11 -11.02 9.92
CA LEU A 94 6.22 -10.58 10.76
C LEU A 94 7.20 -9.72 9.95
N SER A 95 7.46 -10.09 8.69
CA SER A 95 8.35 -9.30 7.84
C SER A 95 7.72 -7.95 7.48
N ASP A 96 6.41 -7.89 7.26
CA ASP A 96 5.72 -6.62 7.00
C ASP A 96 5.95 -5.67 8.16
N GLN A 97 5.83 -6.15 9.39
CA GLN A 97 6.03 -5.33 10.59
C GLN A 97 7.47 -4.93 10.78
N ALA A 98 8.40 -5.85 10.52
CA ALA A 98 9.83 -5.61 10.70
C ALA A 98 10.39 -4.58 9.72
N LEU A 99 9.83 -4.52 8.51
CA LEU A 99 10.32 -3.65 7.43
C LEU A 99 9.55 -2.33 7.33
N ALA A 100 8.55 -2.11 8.17
CA ALA A 100 7.77 -0.89 8.13
C ALA A 100 8.62 0.31 8.51
N ALA A 101 8.71 1.29 7.61
CA ALA A 101 9.59 2.45 7.77
C ALA A 101 8.87 3.80 7.69
N TYR A 102 7.59 3.82 7.34
CA TYR A 102 6.86 5.07 7.11
C TYR A 102 5.69 5.21 8.08
N PRO A 103 5.44 6.44 8.59
CA PRO A 103 4.33 6.68 9.53
C PRO A 103 3.00 6.90 8.80
N VAL A 104 2.63 6.00 7.91
CA VAL A 104 1.41 6.05 7.10
C VAL A 104 0.73 4.69 7.15
N PRO A 105 -0.57 4.60 6.79
CA PRO A 105 -1.23 3.31 6.70
C PRO A 105 -0.57 2.37 5.70
N TYR A 106 -0.49 1.09 6.06
CA TYR A 106 -0.08 0.01 5.17
C TYR A 106 -1.33 -0.79 4.83
N LEU A 107 -1.67 -0.82 3.53
CA LEU A 107 -2.84 -1.53 3.04
C LEU A 107 -2.42 -2.90 2.53
N ILE A 108 -3.18 -3.92 2.90
CA ILE A 108 -2.91 -5.29 2.50
C ILE A 108 -4.12 -5.84 1.77
N ALA A 109 -3.92 -6.26 0.53
CA ALA A 109 -4.96 -6.84 -0.31
C ALA A 109 -4.85 -8.36 -0.31
N ASP A 110 -5.83 -9.02 0.30
CA ASP A 110 -5.98 -10.47 0.24
C ASP A 110 -6.63 -10.81 -1.09
N VAL A 111 -5.85 -11.25 -2.07
CA VAL A 111 -6.35 -11.52 -3.42
C VAL A 111 -7.30 -12.72 -3.43
N ALA A 112 -6.98 -13.77 -2.69
CA ALA A 112 -7.81 -14.97 -2.64
C ALA A 112 -9.16 -14.71 -1.97
N GLY A 113 -9.16 -13.91 -0.88
CA GLY A 113 -10.37 -13.64 -0.11
C GLY A 113 -11.13 -12.39 -0.54
N GLY A 114 -10.53 -11.51 -1.32
CA GLY A 114 -11.17 -10.28 -1.78
C GLY A 114 -11.29 -9.21 -0.71
N THR A 115 -10.44 -9.22 0.32
CA THR A 115 -10.49 -8.29 1.44
C THR A 115 -9.33 -7.32 1.40
N LEU A 116 -9.60 -6.04 1.67
CA LEU A 116 -8.59 -5.00 1.79
C LEU A 116 -8.65 -4.43 3.21
N ARG A 117 -7.52 -4.41 3.90
CA ARG A 117 -7.42 -3.84 5.24
C ARG A 117 -6.18 -2.95 5.33
N ALA A 118 -6.22 -1.99 6.23
CA ALA A 118 -5.12 -1.07 6.45
C ALA A 118 -4.70 -1.06 7.92
N TYR A 119 -3.40 -0.87 8.15
CA TYR A 119 -2.81 -0.93 9.48
C TYR A 119 -1.73 0.11 9.65
N ARG A 120 -1.55 0.56 10.88
CA ARG A 120 -0.35 1.29 11.26
C ARG A 120 0.70 0.28 11.72
N LEU A 121 1.89 0.33 11.13
CA LEU A 121 2.97 -0.60 11.44
C LEU A 121 4.16 0.14 12.06
N PRO A 122 4.91 -0.50 12.97
CA PRO A 122 4.82 -1.92 13.35
C PRO A 122 3.77 -2.25 14.41
N GLY A 123 3.05 -1.29 14.97
CA GLY A 123 2.10 -1.52 16.05
C GLY A 123 0.97 -2.49 15.72
N GLY A 124 0.46 -2.43 14.49
CA GLY A 124 -0.59 -3.33 14.03
C GLY A 124 -2.02 -2.82 14.27
N GLU A 125 -2.16 -1.55 14.70
CA GLU A 125 -3.50 -0.97 14.86
C GLU A 125 -4.18 -0.81 13.50
N GLU A 126 -5.40 -1.28 13.41
CA GLU A 126 -6.16 -1.19 12.15
C GLU A 126 -6.60 0.25 11.88
N VAL A 127 -6.51 0.64 10.60
CA VAL A 127 -6.97 1.93 10.10
C VAL A 127 -8.21 1.67 9.27
N GLU A 128 -9.29 2.41 9.55
CA GLU A 128 -10.52 2.27 8.79
C GLU A 128 -10.33 2.83 7.37
N ILE A 129 -10.83 2.08 6.37
CA ILE A 129 -10.82 2.51 4.97
C ILE A 129 -12.21 3.03 4.63
N GLY A 130 -12.27 4.31 4.29
CA GLY A 130 -13.53 4.95 3.89
C GLY A 130 -13.70 5.08 2.40
#